data_b5f0fa02612f53acd69e19e7db04231d
#
_entry.id   b5f0fa02612f53acd69e19e7db04231d
#
_cell.length_a   1.000
_cell.length_b   1.000
_cell.length_c   1.000
_cell.angle_alpha   90.00
_cell.angle_beta   90.00
_cell.angle_gamma   90.00
#
_symmetry.space_group_name_H-M   'P 1'
#
loop_
_entity.id
_entity.type
_entity.pdbx_description
1 polymer ?
#
loop_
_entity_poly.entity_id
_entity_poly.type
_entity_poly.pdbx_seq_one_letter_code
_entity_poly.pdbx_strand_id
1 'polypeptide(L)'
;MKKLNLNEAPRTVAFTFGRFNPPTIGHEKLLDKLKKVRADDTYIYASHSQNPKKDPLQYVKKIAYMKKSFPKHKKDIVVSKARNVFEIVVEIQKKYNPASAEFLSLIMVVGSDRVKEFSTLLNTYNGVESRHGYYKFKNIKVISAGERDPDAEGATGMSASKMRAAAADSDFDSFKQGTPLNDTQAKKLYFD
;
A
#
# COMPACT_ATOMS: atom_id res chain seq x y z
N MET A 1 -23.29 12.37 27.97
CA MET A 1 -21.80 12.24 28.08
C MET A 1 -21.45 10.77 28.18
N LYS A 2 -20.92 10.14 27.08
CA LYS A 2 -20.40 8.80 27.17
C LYS A 2 -19.09 8.85 27.95
N LYS A 3 -19.00 8.09 29.06
CA LYS A 3 -17.76 7.92 29.82
C LYS A 3 -16.67 7.42 28.90
N LEU A 4 -15.55 8.15 28.81
CA LEU A 4 -14.33 7.69 28.19
C LEU A 4 -13.88 6.40 28.92
N ASN A 5 -13.89 5.28 28.22
CA ASN A 5 -13.23 4.07 28.68
C ASN A 5 -11.72 4.28 28.52
N LEU A 6 -11.06 4.72 29.57
CA LEU A 6 -9.59 4.85 29.68
C LEU A 6 -8.84 3.51 29.63
N ASN A 7 -9.56 2.40 29.41
CA ASN A 7 -9.03 1.03 29.37
C ASN A 7 -8.90 0.44 27.95
N GLU A 8 -8.92 1.24 26.89
CA GLU A 8 -8.54 0.69 25.58
C GLU A 8 -7.02 0.46 25.57
N ALA A 9 -6.62 -0.80 25.47
CA ALA A 9 -5.22 -1.17 25.29
C ALA A 9 -4.62 -0.40 24.08
N PRO A 10 -3.34 -0.01 24.14
CA PRO A 10 -2.71 0.72 23.05
C PRO A 10 -2.79 -0.11 21.75
N ARG A 11 -3.50 0.40 20.75
CA ARG A 11 -3.69 -0.28 19.47
C ARG A 11 -2.52 -0.02 18.53
N THR A 12 -2.23 -1.00 17.72
CA THR A 12 -1.24 -0.90 16.63
C THR A 12 -1.94 -1.01 15.29
N VAL A 13 -1.66 -0.07 14.41
CA VAL A 13 -2.18 -0.04 13.05
C VAL A 13 -1.03 -0.23 12.07
N ALA A 14 -1.17 -1.19 11.15
CA ALA A 14 -0.20 -1.39 10.09
C ALA A 14 -0.80 -0.97 8.74
N PHE A 15 0.01 -0.35 7.88
CA PHE A 15 -0.43 0.00 6.54
C PHE A 15 0.70 -0.05 5.53
N THR A 16 0.32 -0.10 4.26
CA THR A 16 1.21 0.14 3.13
C THR A 16 0.57 1.10 2.13
N PHE A 17 1.41 1.79 1.38
CA PHE A 17 1.01 2.70 0.32
C PHE A 17 1.89 2.49 -0.90
N GLY A 18 1.28 2.22 -2.05
CA GLY A 18 2.00 1.92 -3.28
C GLY A 18 1.26 2.31 -4.54
N ARG A 19 1.96 2.26 -5.68
CA ARG A 19 1.37 2.56 -6.99
C ARG A 19 0.47 1.44 -7.51
N PHE A 20 0.88 0.18 -7.35
CA PHE A 20 0.16 -1.00 -7.84
C PHE A 20 -0.31 -0.87 -9.30
N ASN A 21 0.57 -0.45 -10.18
CA ASN A 21 0.24 -0.08 -11.55
C ASN A 21 1.14 -0.78 -12.59
N PRO A 22 0.80 -2.02 -12.99
CA PRO A 22 -0.25 -2.86 -12.45
C PRO A 22 0.10 -3.56 -11.13
N PRO A 23 -0.88 -4.22 -10.45
CA PRO A 23 -0.59 -5.14 -9.35
C PRO A 23 0.26 -6.33 -9.83
N THR A 24 1.30 -6.71 -9.08
CA THR A 24 2.25 -7.77 -9.44
C THR A 24 2.40 -8.80 -8.32
N ILE A 25 2.96 -9.96 -8.63
CA ILE A 25 3.36 -10.98 -7.65
C ILE A 25 4.32 -10.39 -6.59
N GLY A 26 5.22 -9.48 -7.00
CA GLY A 26 6.10 -8.78 -6.06
C GLY A 26 5.35 -7.91 -5.04
N HIS A 27 4.21 -7.34 -5.42
CA HIS A 27 3.34 -6.63 -4.48
C HIS A 27 2.67 -7.59 -3.48
N GLU A 28 2.30 -8.80 -3.89
CA GLU A 28 1.72 -9.79 -2.96
C GLU A 28 2.67 -10.11 -1.81
N LYS A 29 3.98 -10.26 -2.09
CA LYS A 29 5.00 -10.47 -1.06
C LYS A 29 5.03 -9.34 -0.03
N LEU A 30 4.91 -8.08 -0.48
CA LEU A 30 4.81 -6.92 0.40
C LEU A 30 3.55 -6.97 1.27
N LEU A 31 2.41 -7.35 0.69
CA LEU A 31 1.15 -7.48 1.42
C LEU A 31 1.18 -8.65 2.42
N ASP A 32 1.81 -9.77 2.07
CA ASP A 32 2.02 -10.89 2.98
C ASP A 32 2.92 -10.50 4.17
N LYS A 33 3.95 -9.68 3.92
CA LYS A 33 4.77 -9.13 5.00
C LYS A 33 3.97 -8.22 5.91
N LEU A 34 3.15 -7.33 5.32
CA LEU A 34 2.25 -6.45 6.06
C LEU A 34 1.31 -7.27 6.97
N LYS A 35 0.75 -8.38 6.47
CA LYS A 35 -0.16 -9.25 7.24
C LYS A 35 0.53 -10.00 8.39
N LYS A 36 1.86 -10.21 8.29
CA LYS A 36 2.67 -10.81 9.36
C LYS A 36 3.05 -9.82 10.47
N VAL A 37 2.84 -8.53 10.26
CA VAL A 37 3.05 -7.52 11.30
C VAL A 37 1.98 -7.72 12.38
N ARG A 38 2.40 -7.75 13.64
CA ARG A 38 1.47 -7.79 14.78
C ARG A 38 0.79 -6.43 14.90
N ALA A 39 -0.38 -6.30 14.31
CA ALA A 39 -1.21 -5.10 14.35
C ALA A 39 -2.67 -5.50 14.55
N ASP A 40 -3.43 -4.64 15.19
CA ASP A 40 -4.86 -4.83 15.43
C ASP A 40 -5.65 -4.57 14.15
N ASP A 41 -5.23 -3.57 13.36
CA ASP A 41 -5.85 -3.21 12.10
C ASP A 41 -4.80 -3.10 10.99
N THR A 42 -5.18 -3.47 9.79
CA THR A 42 -4.31 -3.45 8.61
C THR A 42 -4.99 -2.74 7.44
N TYR A 43 -4.26 -1.84 6.75
CA TYR A 43 -4.78 -1.09 5.61
C TYR A 43 -3.81 -1.09 4.43
N ILE A 44 -4.35 -1.24 3.23
CA ILE A 44 -3.61 -1.22 1.97
C ILE A 44 -4.16 -0.08 1.11
N TYR A 45 -3.33 0.92 0.88
CA TYR A 45 -3.68 2.10 0.08
C TYR A 45 -2.97 2.09 -1.27
N ALA A 46 -3.71 2.42 -2.32
CA ALA A 46 -3.17 2.64 -3.65
C ALA A 46 -3.06 4.13 -3.96
N SER A 47 -2.01 4.54 -4.69
CA SER A 47 -1.89 5.92 -5.14
C SER A 47 -2.91 6.27 -6.21
N HIS A 48 -3.30 7.54 -6.27
CA HIS A 48 -4.11 8.13 -7.35
C HIS A 48 -3.27 8.58 -8.56
N SER A 49 -1.94 8.28 -8.55
CA SER A 49 -1.09 8.64 -9.68
C SER A 49 -1.62 8.01 -10.96
N GLN A 50 -1.70 8.83 -12.00
CA GLN A 50 -2.10 8.42 -13.34
C GLN A 50 -1.19 9.09 -14.36
N ASN A 51 -0.56 8.29 -15.19
CA ASN A 51 0.32 8.73 -16.27
C ASN A 51 0.32 7.64 -17.36
N PRO A 52 0.12 7.96 -18.63
CA PRO A 52 0.01 6.96 -19.70
C PRO A 52 1.17 5.97 -19.78
N LYS A 53 2.39 6.40 -19.45
CA LYS A 53 3.59 5.53 -19.52
C LYS A 53 3.91 4.81 -18.20
N LYS A 54 3.77 5.52 -17.06
CA LYS A 54 4.24 5.01 -15.77
C LYS A 54 3.14 4.47 -14.88
N ASP A 55 1.93 4.99 -15.01
CA ASP A 55 0.77 4.64 -14.19
C ASP A 55 -0.51 4.63 -15.06
N PRO A 56 -0.62 3.73 -16.07
CA PRO A 56 -1.73 3.76 -17.05
C PRO A 56 -3.09 3.45 -16.44
N LEU A 57 -3.16 2.59 -15.42
CA LEU A 57 -4.43 2.21 -14.81
C LEU A 57 -5.05 3.34 -14.00
N GLN A 58 -6.30 3.65 -14.31
CA GLN A 58 -7.13 4.53 -13.48
C GLN A 58 -7.36 3.93 -12.09
N TYR A 59 -7.54 4.80 -11.09
CA TYR A 59 -7.66 4.39 -9.69
C TYR A 59 -8.72 3.29 -9.46
N VAL A 60 -9.92 3.45 -10.04
CA VAL A 60 -11.01 2.48 -9.86
C VAL A 60 -10.65 1.12 -10.45
N LYS A 61 -10.07 1.08 -11.66
CA LYS A 61 -9.57 -0.15 -12.29
C LYS A 61 -8.47 -0.78 -11.46
N LYS A 62 -7.51 0.03 -10.98
CA LYS A 62 -6.42 -0.40 -10.11
C LYS A 62 -6.93 -1.12 -8.86
N ILE A 63 -7.85 -0.52 -8.12
CA ILE A 63 -8.47 -1.13 -6.94
C ILE A 63 -9.19 -2.44 -7.29
N ALA A 64 -9.92 -2.49 -8.41
CA ALA A 64 -10.60 -3.71 -8.85
C ALA A 64 -9.60 -4.84 -9.15
N TYR A 65 -8.49 -4.52 -9.84
CA TYR A 65 -7.44 -5.51 -10.12
C TYR A 65 -6.68 -5.93 -8.85
N MET A 66 -6.37 -5.01 -7.93
CA MET A 66 -5.76 -5.37 -6.65
C MET A 66 -6.62 -6.37 -5.88
N LYS A 67 -7.93 -6.15 -5.80
CA LYS A 67 -8.86 -7.07 -5.11
C LYS A 67 -8.97 -8.44 -5.78
N LYS A 68 -8.77 -8.52 -7.09
CA LYS A 68 -8.72 -9.79 -7.84
C LYS A 68 -7.37 -10.48 -7.69
N SER A 69 -6.28 -9.72 -7.79
CA SER A 69 -4.91 -10.24 -7.68
C SER A 69 -4.59 -10.72 -6.27
N PHE A 70 -5.16 -10.09 -5.24
CA PHE A 70 -4.82 -10.34 -3.84
C PHE A 70 -6.07 -10.71 -3.01
N PRO A 71 -6.72 -11.83 -3.29
CA PRO A 71 -7.98 -12.21 -2.62
C PRO A 71 -7.82 -12.35 -1.10
N LYS A 72 -6.66 -12.80 -0.62
CA LYS A 72 -6.34 -12.91 0.80
C LYS A 72 -6.34 -11.55 1.53
N HIS A 73 -6.01 -10.48 0.80
CA HIS A 73 -5.88 -9.12 1.32
C HIS A 73 -7.05 -8.21 0.94
N LYS A 74 -8.06 -8.75 0.26
CA LYS A 74 -9.19 -7.99 -0.30
C LYS A 74 -9.89 -7.08 0.70
N LYS A 75 -10.01 -7.53 1.96
CA LYS A 75 -10.67 -6.77 3.04
C LYS A 75 -9.85 -5.57 3.51
N ASP A 76 -8.54 -5.67 3.42
CA ASP A 76 -7.60 -4.65 3.89
C ASP A 76 -7.35 -3.57 2.82
N ILE A 77 -7.77 -3.80 1.54
CA ILE A 77 -7.63 -2.83 0.44
C ILE A 77 -8.68 -1.73 0.58
N VAL A 78 -8.21 -0.53 0.89
CA VAL A 78 -9.04 0.65 1.14
C VAL A 78 -9.35 1.41 -0.15
N VAL A 79 -10.61 1.80 -0.29
CA VAL A 79 -11.02 2.81 -1.28
C VAL A 79 -10.97 4.17 -0.58
N SER A 80 -10.05 5.02 -0.99
CA SER A 80 -9.77 6.29 -0.31
C SER A 80 -9.62 7.43 -1.32
N LYS A 81 -9.85 8.66 -0.88
CA LYS A 81 -9.56 9.88 -1.64
C LYS A 81 -8.17 10.44 -1.35
N ALA A 82 -7.46 9.90 -0.36
CA ALA A 82 -6.12 10.32 0.02
C ALA A 82 -5.12 10.12 -1.12
N ARG A 83 -4.36 11.14 -1.46
CA ARG A 83 -3.45 11.18 -2.62
C ARG A 83 -1.98 11.00 -2.25
N ASN A 84 -1.65 11.21 -0.99
CA ASN A 84 -0.28 11.09 -0.48
C ASN A 84 -0.28 10.46 0.92
N VAL A 85 0.91 10.13 1.41
CA VAL A 85 1.08 9.44 2.68
C VAL A 85 0.57 10.24 3.87
N PHE A 86 0.67 11.56 3.84
CA PHE A 86 0.19 12.41 4.93
C PHE A 86 -1.34 12.37 5.06
N GLU A 87 -2.03 12.50 3.94
CA GLU A 87 -3.50 12.38 3.91
C GLU A 87 -3.96 11.00 4.38
N ILE A 88 -3.19 9.94 4.04
CA ILE A 88 -3.47 8.57 4.50
C ILE A 88 -3.34 8.46 6.03
N VAL A 89 -2.26 8.97 6.62
CA VAL A 89 -2.07 8.85 8.08
C VAL A 89 -3.09 9.69 8.85
N VAL A 90 -3.50 10.85 8.31
CA VAL A 90 -4.61 11.64 8.84
C VAL A 90 -5.93 10.87 8.72
N GLU A 91 -6.20 10.23 7.59
CA GLU A 91 -7.39 9.39 7.40
C GLU A 91 -7.40 8.20 8.37
N ILE A 92 -6.26 7.52 8.54
CA ILE A 92 -6.12 6.41 9.50
C ILE A 92 -6.47 6.90 10.90
N GLN A 93 -5.88 8.01 11.35
CA GLN A 93 -6.13 8.53 12.69
C GLN A 93 -7.61 8.87 12.93
N LYS A 94 -8.28 9.42 11.92
CA LYS A 94 -9.72 9.76 11.98
C LYS A 94 -10.65 8.56 12.12
N LYS A 95 -10.16 7.33 11.85
CA LYS A 95 -10.96 6.10 12.06
C LYS A 95 -11.06 5.71 13.55
N TYR A 96 -10.26 6.31 14.40
CA TYR A 96 -10.19 6.03 15.83
C TYR A 96 -10.71 7.22 16.63
N ASN A 97 -11.14 6.94 17.88
CA ASN A 97 -11.61 8.00 18.76
C ASN A 97 -10.47 9.02 18.99
N PRO A 98 -10.73 10.33 18.84
CA PRO A 98 -9.73 11.37 19.07
C PRO A 98 -9.00 11.27 20.41
N ALA A 99 -9.70 10.84 21.47
CA ALA A 99 -9.11 10.67 22.81
C ALA A 99 -8.13 9.49 22.90
N SER A 100 -8.23 8.49 22.02
CA SER A 100 -7.34 7.32 21.97
C SER A 100 -6.32 7.41 20.82
N ALA A 101 -6.51 8.35 19.89
CA ALA A 101 -5.67 8.48 18.70
C ALA A 101 -4.18 8.73 19.04
N GLU A 102 -3.90 9.48 20.10
CA GLU A 102 -2.53 9.74 20.57
C GLU A 102 -1.80 8.49 21.10
N PHE A 103 -2.55 7.44 21.46
CA PHE A 103 -2.00 6.18 21.98
C PHE A 103 -1.80 5.14 20.87
N LEU A 104 -2.20 5.44 19.63
CA LEU A 104 -2.00 4.55 18.50
C LEU A 104 -0.51 4.45 18.15
N SER A 105 -0.06 3.22 17.92
CA SER A 105 1.22 2.97 17.25
C SER A 105 0.97 2.71 15.76
N LEU A 106 1.74 3.34 14.89
CA LEU A 106 1.63 3.22 13.46
C LEU A 106 2.84 2.48 12.89
N ILE A 107 2.59 1.48 12.03
CA ILE A 107 3.64 0.74 11.33
C ILE A 107 3.39 0.85 9.82
N MET A 108 4.32 1.44 9.09
CA MET A 108 4.29 1.44 7.63
C MET A 108 5.22 0.36 7.09
N VAL A 109 4.73 -0.47 6.15
CA VAL A 109 5.53 -1.48 5.46
C VAL A 109 5.79 -1.02 4.03
N VAL A 110 7.06 -0.96 3.63
CA VAL A 110 7.50 -0.49 2.31
C VAL A 110 8.65 -1.33 1.77
N GLY A 111 9.04 -1.12 0.51
CA GLY A 111 10.31 -1.66 0.00
C GLY A 111 11.51 -1.10 0.78
N SER A 112 12.62 -1.85 0.80
CA SER A 112 13.83 -1.46 1.55
C SER A 112 14.37 -0.08 1.17
N ASP A 113 14.28 0.25 -0.12
CA ASP A 113 14.71 1.53 -0.72
C ASP A 113 13.95 2.76 -0.20
N ARG A 114 12.77 2.57 0.41
CA ARG A 114 11.88 3.65 0.85
C ARG A 114 11.82 3.83 2.36
N VAL A 115 12.42 2.93 3.13
CA VAL A 115 12.32 2.92 4.60
C VAL A 115 12.83 4.22 5.21
N LYS A 116 14.03 4.66 4.83
CA LYS A 116 14.65 5.88 5.38
C LYS A 116 13.83 7.13 5.05
N GLU A 117 13.38 7.25 3.80
CA GLU A 117 12.58 8.39 3.34
C GLU A 117 11.29 8.52 4.14
N PHE A 118 10.46 7.45 4.17
CA PHE A 118 9.19 7.51 4.89
C PHE A 118 9.35 7.58 6.40
N SER A 119 10.40 6.98 6.97
CA SER A 119 10.68 7.09 8.40
C SER A 119 10.96 8.53 8.79
N THR A 120 11.84 9.21 8.07
CA THR A 120 12.14 10.62 8.29
C THR A 120 10.89 11.48 8.10
N LEU A 121 10.22 11.30 6.97
CA LEU A 121 9.06 12.11 6.58
C LEU A 121 7.94 12.04 7.62
N LEU A 122 7.51 10.84 7.99
CA LEU A 122 6.38 10.65 8.90
C LEU A 122 6.69 11.06 10.33
N ASN A 123 7.93 10.86 10.81
CA ASN A 123 8.31 11.27 12.17
C ASN A 123 8.53 12.78 12.28
N THR A 124 9.04 13.45 11.24
CA THR A 124 9.22 14.91 11.24
C THR A 124 7.90 15.64 11.43
N TYR A 125 6.83 15.16 10.83
CA TYR A 125 5.51 15.81 10.89
C TYR A 125 4.57 15.22 11.94
N ASN A 126 5.02 14.27 12.75
CA ASN A 126 4.22 13.69 13.84
C ASN A 126 4.00 14.73 14.95
N GLY A 127 2.76 15.16 15.16
CA GLY A 127 2.39 16.20 16.08
C GLY A 127 2.61 17.64 15.56
N VAL A 128 2.85 17.79 14.25
CA VAL A 128 3.02 19.09 13.59
C VAL A 128 1.86 19.36 12.65
N GLU A 129 1.23 20.52 12.78
CA GLU A 129 0.18 20.95 11.85
C GLU A 129 0.80 21.34 10.51
N SER A 130 0.22 20.85 9.41
CA SER A 130 0.69 21.11 8.07
C SER A 130 -0.47 21.30 7.09
N ARG A 131 -0.18 21.73 5.86
CA ARG A 131 -1.16 21.84 4.77
C ARG A 131 -1.91 20.54 4.46
N HIS A 132 -1.37 19.38 4.87
CA HIS A 132 -1.97 18.05 4.68
C HIS A 132 -2.83 17.62 5.87
N GLY A 133 -2.94 18.44 6.90
CA GLY A 133 -3.63 18.17 8.16
C GLY A 133 -2.68 17.83 9.29
N TYR A 134 -3.27 17.49 10.42
CA TYR A 134 -2.58 17.13 11.64
C TYR A 134 -2.75 15.65 11.94
N TYR A 135 -1.69 15.00 12.37
CA TYR A 135 -1.72 13.67 12.96
C TYR A 135 -0.73 13.58 14.12
N LYS A 136 -1.05 12.74 15.10
CA LYS A 136 -0.18 12.46 16.25
C LYS A 136 -0.36 11.02 16.67
N PHE A 137 0.69 10.23 16.50
CA PHE A 137 0.77 8.84 16.93
C PHE A 137 1.78 8.72 18.06
N LYS A 138 1.58 7.75 18.98
CA LYS A 138 2.53 7.43 20.05
C LYS A 138 3.90 7.06 19.48
N ASN A 139 3.89 6.21 18.46
CA ASN A 139 5.07 5.79 17.71
C ASN A 139 4.76 5.67 16.24
N ILE A 140 5.72 5.98 15.39
CA ILE A 140 5.68 5.67 13.96
C ILE A 140 6.92 4.84 13.61
N LYS A 141 6.70 3.61 13.15
CA LYS A 141 7.72 2.72 12.62
C LYS A 141 7.56 2.54 11.12
N VAL A 142 8.65 2.62 10.36
CA VAL A 142 8.67 2.21 8.95
C VAL A 142 9.59 1.01 8.82
N ILE A 143 9.09 -0.08 8.29
CA ILE A 143 9.82 -1.34 8.19
C ILE A 143 9.89 -1.83 6.74
N SER A 144 10.96 -2.56 6.44
CA SER A 144 11.15 -3.15 5.12
C SER A 144 10.29 -4.41 4.93
N ALA A 145 9.69 -4.53 3.74
CA ALA A 145 9.10 -5.78 3.27
C ALA A 145 10.14 -6.78 2.76
N GLY A 146 11.40 -6.41 2.75
CA GLY A 146 12.51 -7.13 2.14
C GLY A 146 13.05 -6.39 0.93
N GLU A 147 14.18 -6.83 0.44
CA GLU A 147 14.79 -6.31 -0.78
C GLU A 147 14.02 -6.79 -2.00
N ARG A 148 13.97 -5.95 -3.02
CA ARG A 148 13.66 -6.40 -4.37
C ARG A 148 14.93 -6.99 -4.94
N ASP A 149 14.84 -8.20 -5.45
CA ASP A 149 15.85 -8.73 -6.33
C ASP A 149 15.49 -8.31 -7.78
N PRO A 150 16.15 -7.28 -8.34
CA PRO A 150 15.87 -6.83 -9.70
C PRO A 150 16.37 -7.83 -10.74
N ASP A 151 17.30 -8.71 -10.36
CA ASP A 151 17.94 -9.69 -11.21
C ASP A 151 17.26 -11.07 -11.12
N ALA A 152 16.25 -11.23 -10.26
CA ALA A 152 15.49 -12.46 -10.18
C ALA A 152 14.83 -12.78 -11.51
N GLU A 153 15.01 -14.02 -11.97
CA GLU A 153 14.39 -14.53 -13.19
C GLU A 153 12.91 -14.91 -12.97
N GLY A 154 12.15 -14.92 -14.06
CA GLY A 154 10.76 -15.35 -14.06
C GLY A 154 9.80 -14.45 -13.25
N ALA A 155 8.77 -15.07 -12.66
CA ALA A 155 7.68 -14.38 -11.98
C ALA A 155 8.14 -13.49 -10.82
N THR A 156 9.19 -13.85 -10.10
CA THR A 156 9.71 -13.09 -8.95
C THR A 156 10.46 -11.84 -9.37
N GLY A 157 11.06 -11.83 -10.57
CA GLY A 157 11.75 -10.67 -11.14
C GLY A 157 10.85 -9.71 -11.92
N MET A 158 9.57 -10.07 -12.14
CA MET A 158 8.64 -9.25 -12.89
C MET A 158 8.12 -8.06 -12.07
N SER A 159 8.71 -6.90 -12.30
CA SER A 159 8.25 -5.62 -11.73
C SER A 159 7.08 -5.05 -12.55
N ALA A 160 6.34 -4.11 -11.96
CA ALA A 160 5.31 -3.37 -12.69
C ALA A 160 5.86 -2.63 -13.92
N SER A 161 7.13 -2.20 -13.89
CA SER A 161 7.81 -1.59 -15.05
C SER A 161 8.08 -2.60 -16.15
N LYS A 162 8.57 -3.79 -15.81
CA LYS A 162 8.77 -4.89 -16.78
C LYS A 162 7.44 -5.32 -17.39
N MET A 163 6.37 -5.43 -16.59
CA MET A 163 5.04 -5.75 -17.11
C MET A 163 4.52 -4.70 -18.10
N ARG A 164 4.70 -3.42 -17.80
CA ARG A 164 4.30 -2.36 -18.75
C ARG A 164 5.13 -2.37 -20.02
N ALA A 165 6.43 -2.68 -19.93
CA ALA A 165 7.28 -2.86 -21.11
C ALA A 165 6.78 -4.04 -21.96
N ALA A 166 6.54 -5.20 -21.37
CA ALA A 166 5.99 -6.36 -22.06
C ALA A 166 4.63 -6.04 -22.75
N ALA A 167 3.77 -5.26 -22.09
CA ALA A 167 2.52 -4.81 -22.71
C ALA A 167 2.76 -3.89 -23.92
N ALA A 168 3.71 -2.95 -23.83
CA ALA A 168 4.06 -2.07 -24.94
C ALA A 168 4.69 -2.83 -26.12
N ASP A 169 5.44 -3.90 -25.84
CA ASP A 169 6.11 -4.74 -26.82
C ASP A 169 5.20 -5.86 -27.36
N SER A 170 3.91 -5.86 -27.01
CA SER A 170 2.92 -6.88 -27.37
C SER A 170 3.29 -8.31 -26.92
N ASP A 171 4.08 -8.43 -25.85
CA ASP A 171 4.50 -9.68 -25.22
C ASP A 171 3.59 -10.05 -24.04
N PHE A 172 2.48 -10.74 -24.35
CA PHE A 172 1.54 -11.18 -23.32
C PHE A 172 2.11 -12.25 -22.40
N ASP A 173 2.97 -13.12 -22.90
CA ASP A 173 3.50 -14.23 -22.11
C ASP A 173 4.41 -13.72 -20.98
N SER A 174 5.31 -12.80 -21.30
CA SER A 174 6.10 -12.10 -20.29
C SER A 174 5.24 -11.29 -19.31
N PHE A 175 4.23 -10.58 -19.82
CA PHE A 175 3.30 -9.84 -18.97
C PHE A 175 2.58 -10.76 -17.97
N LYS A 176 2.09 -11.92 -18.46
CA LYS A 176 1.36 -12.90 -17.65
C LYS A 176 2.18 -13.45 -16.48
N GLN A 177 3.48 -13.60 -16.63
CA GLN A 177 4.36 -14.06 -15.55
C GLN A 177 4.38 -13.13 -14.35
N GLY A 178 4.11 -11.84 -14.54
CA GLY A 178 4.15 -10.83 -13.47
C GLY A 178 2.87 -10.72 -12.63
N THR A 179 1.77 -11.34 -13.05
CA THR A 179 0.47 -11.21 -12.39
C THR A 179 -0.05 -12.54 -11.85
N PRO A 180 -0.67 -12.58 -10.65
CA PRO A 180 -1.32 -13.78 -10.12
C PRO A 180 -2.70 -14.06 -10.74
N LEU A 181 -3.18 -13.20 -11.64
CA LEU A 181 -4.48 -13.35 -12.30
C LEU A 181 -4.50 -14.56 -13.24
N ASN A 182 -5.67 -15.18 -13.46
CA ASN A 182 -5.84 -16.18 -14.52
C ASN A 182 -5.71 -15.54 -15.92
N ASP A 183 -5.66 -16.34 -16.98
CA ASP A 183 -5.39 -15.86 -18.34
C ASP A 183 -6.44 -14.87 -18.83
N THR A 184 -7.71 -15.13 -18.60
CA THR A 184 -8.81 -14.23 -19.00
C THR A 184 -8.70 -12.87 -18.30
N GLN A 185 -8.41 -12.87 -17.02
CA GLN A 185 -8.25 -11.66 -16.22
C GLN A 185 -6.95 -10.93 -16.56
N ALA A 186 -5.87 -11.67 -16.81
CA ALA A 186 -4.59 -11.12 -17.22
C ALA A 186 -4.67 -10.46 -18.61
N LYS A 187 -5.36 -11.07 -19.58
CA LYS A 187 -5.63 -10.47 -20.89
C LYS A 187 -6.39 -9.15 -20.74
N LYS A 188 -7.41 -9.11 -19.90
CA LYS A 188 -8.15 -7.87 -19.65
C LYS A 188 -7.28 -6.78 -19.04
N LEU A 189 -6.44 -7.12 -18.06
CA LEU A 189 -5.48 -6.17 -17.45
C LEU A 189 -4.44 -5.69 -18.46
N TYR A 190 -4.02 -6.55 -19.37
CA TYR A 190 -3.04 -6.27 -20.41
C TYR A 190 -3.54 -5.22 -21.43
N PHE A 191 -4.83 -5.23 -21.76
CA PHE A 191 -5.44 -4.27 -22.69
C PHE A 191 -6.00 -3.00 -22.02
N ASP A 192 -6.09 -2.96 -20.70
CA ASP A 192 -6.59 -1.83 -19.92
C ASP A 192 -5.49 -0.79 -19.66
#